data_45cbba02724ca1f4597c1c1632895718
#
_entry.id   45cbba02724ca1f4597c1c1632895718
#
_cell.length_a   1.000
_cell.length_b   1.000
_cell.length_c   1.000
_cell.angle_alpha   90.00
_cell.angle_beta   90.00
_cell.angle_gamma   90.00
#
_symmetry.space_group_name_H-M   'P 1'
#
loop_
_entity.id
_entity.type
_entity.pdbx_description
1 polymer ?
#
loop_
_entity_poly.entity_id
_entity_poly.type
_entity_poly.pdbx_seq_one_letter_code
_entity_poly.pdbx_strand_id
1 'polypeptide(L)'
;MNQETIYLTKEGYGLMQQELEKVEKTLYEEIPEKLKTSKLNGGDLRENKEYMYLQSQQEYYEREVRRLQSILEVAEVLPDEAISKDVIGIGSSFLLQDLTLKESGTFTLVSPAEVDLDTGKISVASPVGRLLLGKREGDQVKAEFPWGSSRFRVMAINR
;
A
#
# COMPACT_ATOMS: atom_id res chain seq x y z
N MET A 1 3.48 16.90 19.64
CA MET A 1 3.25 16.48 18.25
C MET A 1 2.51 15.17 18.23
N ASN A 2 1.33 15.20 17.66
CA ASN A 2 0.55 13.98 17.52
C ASN A 2 1.07 13.22 16.32
N GLN A 3 1.83 12.16 16.57
CA GLN A 3 2.09 11.19 15.52
C GLN A 3 0.78 10.46 15.27
N GLU A 4 0.24 10.59 14.08
CA GLU A 4 -0.93 9.83 13.70
C GLU A 4 -0.57 8.33 13.72
N THR A 5 -1.39 7.55 14.41
CA THR A 5 -1.20 6.10 14.46
C THR A 5 -1.51 5.53 13.07
N ILE A 6 -0.59 4.71 12.56
CA ILE A 6 -0.80 3.99 11.31
C ILE A 6 -1.38 2.62 11.65
N TYR A 7 -2.60 2.37 11.19
CA TYR A 7 -3.24 1.06 11.39
C TYR A 7 -2.99 0.17 10.19
N LEU A 8 -2.49 -1.03 10.43
CA LEU A 8 -2.30 -2.04 9.39
C LEU A 8 -3.11 -3.27 9.72
N THR A 9 -3.61 -3.96 8.69
CA THR A 9 -4.18 -5.29 8.87
C THR A 9 -3.03 -6.26 9.19
N LYS A 10 -3.35 -7.41 9.77
CA LYS A 10 -2.35 -8.46 10.04
C LYS A 10 -1.65 -8.87 8.77
N GLU A 11 -2.41 -9.06 7.69
CA GLU A 11 -1.87 -9.40 6.37
C GLU A 11 -0.93 -8.30 5.87
N GLY A 12 -1.37 -7.04 5.93
CA GLY A 12 -0.58 -5.91 5.46
C GLY A 12 0.72 -5.73 6.23
N TYR A 13 0.69 -5.91 7.54
CA TYR A 13 1.89 -5.86 8.38
C TYR A 13 2.88 -6.94 7.99
N GLY A 14 2.40 -8.18 7.82
CA GLY A 14 3.24 -9.30 7.40
C GLY A 14 3.85 -9.11 6.02
N LEU A 15 3.07 -8.63 5.06
CA LEU A 15 3.55 -8.34 3.71
C LEU A 15 4.61 -7.23 3.72
N MET A 16 4.43 -6.22 4.55
CA MET A 16 5.38 -5.12 4.67
C MET A 16 6.70 -5.58 5.31
N GLN A 17 6.63 -6.48 6.31
CA GLN A 17 7.83 -7.09 6.88
C GLN A 17 8.60 -7.89 5.83
N GLN A 18 7.89 -8.67 5.02
CA GLN A 18 8.50 -9.44 3.93
C GLN A 18 9.14 -8.52 2.89
N GLU A 19 8.46 -7.44 2.54
CA GLU A 19 9.00 -6.45 1.60
C GLU A 19 10.27 -5.81 2.15
N LEU A 20 10.29 -5.47 3.44
CA LEU A 20 11.48 -4.92 4.09
C LEU A 20 12.65 -5.89 4.02
N GLU A 21 12.44 -7.17 4.35
CA GLU A 21 13.49 -8.19 4.26
C GLU A 21 14.05 -8.29 2.84
N LYS A 22 13.17 -8.27 1.85
CA LYS A 22 13.54 -8.37 0.44
C LYS A 22 14.37 -7.16 0.00
N VAL A 23 13.93 -5.95 0.38
CA VAL A 23 14.62 -4.70 0.05
C VAL A 23 15.98 -4.63 0.75
N GLU A 24 16.04 -5.03 2.02
CA GLU A 24 17.30 -5.09 2.77
C GLU A 24 18.30 -6.05 2.12
N LYS A 25 17.84 -7.21 1.69
CA LYS A 25 18.69 -8.17 1.00
C LYS A 25 19.27 -7.58 -0.29
N THR A 26 18.44 -6.92 -1.07
CA THR A 26 18.89 -6.24 -2.29
C THR A 26 19.92 -5.17 -1.98
N LEU A 27 19.65 -4.34 -0.97
CA LEU A 27 20.52 -3.20 -0.60
C LEU A 27 21.84 -3.66 0.00
N TYR A 28 21.80 -4.61 0.92
CA TYR A 28 23.00 -4.96 1.73
C TYR A 28 23.81 -6.13 1.18
N GLU A 29 23.22 -6.96 0.32
CA GLU A 29 23.89 -8.13 -0.25
C GLU A 29 24.08 -8.02 -1.76
N GLU A 30 22.99 -7.80 -2.51
CA GLU A 30 23.03 -7.88 -3.98
C GLU A 30 23.69 -6.66 -4.64
N ILE A 31 23.33 -5.45 -4.23
CA ILE A 31 23.89 -4.23 -4.81
C ILE A 31 25.38 -4.10 -4.53
N PRO A 32 25.87 -4.31 -3.28
CA PRO A 32 27.32 -4.26 -3.02
C PRO A 32 28.12 -5.25 -3.86
N GLU A 33 27.60 -6.46 -4.08
CA GLU A 33 28.27 -7.45 -4.92
C GLU A 33 28.33 -7.02 -6.37
N LYS A 34 27.24 -6.48 -6.89
CA LYS A 34 27.19 -5.95 -8.26
C LYS A 34 28.09 -4.73 -8.44
N LEU A 35 28.16 -3.85 -7.44
CA LEU A 35 29.07 -2.69 -7.46
C LEU A 35 30.52 -3.13 -7.51
N LYS A 36 30.88 -4.14 -6.73
CA LYS A 36 32.22 -4.71 -6.71
C LYS A 36 32.59 -5.27 -8.08
N THR A 37 31.70 -6.05 -8.69
CA THR A 37 31.90 -6.62 -10.03
C THR A 37 32.01 -5.53 -11.09
N SER A 38 31.19 -4.50 -11.01
CA SER A 38 31.23 -3.36 -11.92
C SER A 38 32.56 -2.61 -11.88
N LYS A 39 33.11 -2.43 -10.67
CA LYS A 39 34.43 -1.79 -10.50
C LYS A 39 35.56 -2.61 -11.11
N LEU A 40 35.48 -3.94 -11.01
CA LEU A 40 36.48 -4.84 -11.56
C LEU A 40 36.46 -4.89 -13.09
N ASN A 41 35.27 -4.73 -13.69
CA ASN A 41 35.08 -4.85 -15.13
C ASN A 41 35.11 -3.53 -15.88
N GLY A 42 34.97 -2.39 -15.23
CA GLY A 42 34.90 -1.09 -15.86
C GLY A 42 36.15 -0.25 -15.63
N GLY A 43 36.75 0.29 -16.66
CA GLY A 43 37.95 1.12 -16.58
C GLY A 43 37.75 2.42 -15.78
N ASP A 44 37.19 3.47 -16.39
CA ASP A 44 36.92 4.73 -15.71
C ASP A 44 35.53 4.68 -15.08
N LEU A 45 35.44 4.75 -13.75
CA LEU A 45 34.19 4.74 -13.00
C LEU A 45 33.26 5.91 -13.35
N ARG A 46 33.84 7.05 -13.75
CA ARG A 46 33.06 8.24 -14.13
C ARG A 46 32.21 8.01 -15.38
N GLU A 47 32.70 7.18 -16.29
CA GLU A 47 32.02 6.86 -17.55
C GLU A 47 31.28 5.53 -17.49
N ASN A 48 31.39 4.80 -16.39
CA ASN A 48 30.75 3.50 -16.21
C ASN A 48 29.25 3.69 -15.87
N LYS A 49 28.41 3.58 -16.89
CA LYS A 49 26.97 3.75 -16.77
C LYS A 49 26.35 2.69 -15.84
N GLU A 50 26.87 1.47 -15.85
CA GLU A 50 26.39 0.41 -14.96
C GLU A 50 26.66 0.77 -13.49
N TYR A 51 27.86 1.25 -13.19
CA TYR A 51 28.21 1.70 -11.85
C TYR A 51 27.32 2.84 -11.37
N MET A 52 27.09 3.83 -12.22
CA MET A 52 26.22 4.96 -11.90
C MET A 52 24.77 4.52 -11.68
N TYR A 53 24.29 3.58 -12.50
CA TYR A 53 22.96 2.99 -12.33
C TYR A 53 22.83 2.29 -10.98
N LEU A 54 23.82 1.47 -10.63
CA LEU A 54 23.83 0.74 -9.35
C LEU A 54 23.87 1.69 -8.14
N GLN A 55 24.62 2.80 -8.23
CA GLN A 55 24.61 3.82 -7.18
C GLN A 55 23.23 4.45 -7.02
N SER A 56 22.56 4.73 -8.13
CA SER A 56 21.20 5.25 -8.16
C SER A 56 20.23 4.26 -7.51
N GLN A 57 20.36 2.97 -7.81
CA GLN A 57 19.56 1.90 -7.19
C GLN A 57 19.83 1.82 -5.68
N GLN A 58 21.08 1.95 -5.27
CA GLN A 58 21.45 1.94 -3.86
C GLN A 58 20.72 3.04 -3.09
N GLU A 59 20.72 4.26 -3.61
CA GLU A 59 20.02 5.39 -2.99
C GLU A 59 18.52 5.15 -2.91
N TYR A 60 17.93 4.60 -3.96
CA TYR A 60 16.51 4.26 -4.00
C TYR A 60 16.16 3.25 -2.91
N TYR A 61 16.90 2.16 -2.81
CA TYR A 61 16.64 1.11 -1.82
C TYR A 61 16.92 1.58 -0.40
N GLU A 62 17.89 2.46 -0.18
CA GLU A 62 18.11 3.09 1.13
C GLU A 62 16.87 3.87 1.58
N ARG A 63 16.24 4.63 0.67
CA ARG A 63 15.01 5.36 0.97
C ARG A 63 13.86 4.40 1.26
N GLU A 64 13.75 3.31 0.50
CA GLU A 64 12.71 2.31 0.70
C GLU A 64 12.84 1.61 2.06
N VAL A 65 14.06 1.23 2.44
CA VAL A 65 14.31 0.64 3.75
C VAL A 65 13.88 1.60 4.86
N ARG A 66 14.29 2.86 4.78
CA ARG A 66 13.92 3.86 5.79
C ARG A 66 12.41 4.05 5.86
N ARG A 67 11.73 4.12 4.71
CA ARG A 67 10.29 4.27 4.65
C ARG A 67 9.56 3.11 5.32
N LEU A 68 9.93 1.89 4.96
CA LEU A 68 9.30 0.68 5.52
C LEU A 68 9.58 0.53 7.01
N GLN A 69 10.81 0.77 7.45
CA GLN A 69 11.18 0.73 8.86
C GLN A 69 10.39 1.76 9.67
N SER A 70 10.26 2.98 9.16
CA SER A 70 9.52 4.05 9.82
C SER A 70 8.04 3.70 10.00
N ILE A 71 7.43 3.10 8.98
CA ILE A 71 6.03 2.67 9.05
C ILE A 71 5.85 1.55 10.06
N LEU A 72 6.69 0.51 9.97
CA LEU A 72 6.59 -0.66 10.86
C LEU A 72 6.84 -0.30 12.32
N GLU A 73 7.69 0.69 12.58
CA GLU A 73 8.02 1.13 13.93
C GLU A 73 6.80 1.74 14.65
N VAL A 74 5.99 2.51 13.94
CA VAL A 74 4.84 3.24 14.52
C VAL A 74 3.50 2.56 14.24
N ALA A 75 3.47 1.53 13.41
CA ALA A 75 2.23 0.88 13.03
C ALA A 75 1.64 0.04 14.16
N GLU A 76 0.33 0.08 14.26
CA GLU A 76 -0.43 -0.81 15.11
C GLU A 76 -1.19 -1.80 14.23
N VAL A 77 -1.11 -3.08 14.58
CA VAL A 77 -1.83 -4.13 13.86
C VAL A 77 -3.25 -4.21 14.40
N LEU A 78 -4.22 -4.12 13.51
CA LEU A 78 -5.62 -4.27 13.88
C LEU A 78 -5.91 -5.73 14.21
N PRO A 79 -6.39 -6.03 15.42
CA PRO A 79 -6.88 -7.38 15.71
C PRO A 79 -8.18 -7.63 14.95
N ASP A 80 -8.46 -8.89 14.65
CA ASP A 80 -9.66 -9.26 13.88
C ASP A 80 -10.94 -8.75 14.55
N GLU A 81 -10.97 -8.73 15.88
CA GLU A 81 -12.12 -8.27 16.66
C GLU A 81 -12.41 -6.77 16.51
N ALA A 82 -11.38 -6.00 16.14
CA ALA A 82 -11.53 -4.55 15.93
C ALA A 82 -12.08 -4.21 14.54
N ILE A 83 -12.13 -5.19 13.63
CA ILE A 83 -12.65 -4.99 12.28
C ILE A 83 -14.17 -5.15 12.32
N SER A 84 -14.88 -4.05 12.06
CA SER A 84 -16.34 -4.09 12.08
C SER A 84 -16.90 -4.90 10.92
N LYS A 85 -17.96 -5.67 11.23
CA LYS A 85 -18.74 -6.42 10.25
C LYS A 85 -20.03 -5.71 9.86
N ASP A 86 -20.41 -4.69 10.61
CA ASP A 86 -21.66 -3.96 10.41
C ASP A 86 -21.47 -2.69 9.58
N VAL A 87 -20.35 -2.02 9.77
CA VAL A 87 -20.02 -0.80 9.05
C VAL A 87 -18.64 -0.92 8.42
N ILE A 88 -18.41 -0.19 7.34
CA ILE A 88 -17.10 -0.15 6.69
C ILE A 88 -16.15 0.69 7.56
N GLY A 89 -15.09 0.08 8.02
CA GLY A 89 -13.98 0.72 8.73
C GLY A 89 -12.65 0.25 8.19
N ILE A 90 -11.54 0.69 8.76
CA ILE A 90 -10.21 0.23 8.36
C ILE A 90 -10.12 -1.28 8.59
N GLY A 91 -9.69 -2.01 7.58
CA GLY A 91 -9.60 -3.48 7.59
C GLY A 91 -10.86 -4.19 7.11
N SER A 92 -11.97 -3.47 6.94
CA SER A 92 -13.20 -4.06 6.44
C SER A 92 -13.10 -4.42 4.96
N SER A 93 -13.49 -5.63 4.62
CA SER A 93 -13.65 -6.06 3.24
C SER A 93 -15.14 -6.03 2.87
N PHE A 94 -15.44 -5.61 1.67
CA PHE A 94 -16.82 -5.42 1.25
C PHE A 94 -16.96 -5.62 -0.25
N LEU A 95 -18.17 -6.03 -0.66
CA LEU A 95 -18.55 -6.12 -2.06
C LEU A 95 -19.20 -4.80 -2.46
N LEU A 96 -18.64 -4.15 -3.46
CA LEU A 96 -19.12 -2.85 -3.95
C LEU A 96 -19.62 -3.02 -5.39
N GLN A 97 -20.82 -2.55 -5.65
CA GLN A 97 -21.37 -2.51 -7.01
C GLN A 97 -21.27 -1.10 -7.56
N ASP A 98 -20.65 -0.97 -8.73
CA ASP A 98 -20.70 0.26 -9.52
C ASP A 98 -22.02 0.29 -10.27
N LEU A 99 -22.92 1.17 -9.86
CA LEU A 99 -24.27 1.28 -10.48
C LEU A 99 -24.22 1.91 -11.85
N THR A 100 -23.17 2.65 -12.18
CA THR A 100 -22.98 3.30 -13.48
C THR A 100 -22.52 2.31 -14.53
N LEU A 101 -21.48 1.51 -14.20
CA LEU A 101 -20.90 0.50 -15.10
C LEU A 101 -21.53 -0.87 -14.95
N LYS A 102 -22.36 -1.07 -13.92
CA LYS A 102 -22.98 -2.36 -13.57
C LYS A 102 -21.97 -3.47 -13.30
N GLU A 103 -20.82 -3.10 -12.75
CA GLU A 103 -19.75 -4.02 -12.35
C GLU A 103 -19.67 -4.11 -10.83
N SER A 104 -19.22 -5.26 -10.34
CA SER A 104 -19.02 -5.49 -8.90
C SER A 104 -17.60 -5.94 -8.61
N GLY A 105 -17.09 -5.59 -7.45
CA GLY A 105 -15.78 -6.04 -7.01
C GLY A 105 -15.68 -6.05 -5.50
N THR A 106 -14.75 -6.84 -4.99
CA THR A 106 -14.43 -6.90 -3.57
C THR A 106 -13.25 -5.98 -3.28
N PHE A 107 -13.41 -5.16 -2.25
CA PHE A 107 -12.38 -4.19 -1.83
C PHE A 107 -12.18 -4.27 -0.34
N THR A 108 -11.02 -3.81 0.10
CA THR A 108 -10.69 -3.67 1.52
C THR A 108 -10.30 -2.22 1.78
N LEU A 109 -10.88 -1.61 2.81
CA LEU A 109 -10.52 -0.24 3.21
C LEU A 109 -9.29 -0.33 4.11
N VAL A 110 -8.23 0.39 3.73
CA VAL A 110 -6.96 0.34 4.45
C VAL A 110 -6.40 1.73 4.69
N SER A 111 -5.37 1.83 5.55
CA SER A 111 -4.64 3.08 5.71
C SER A 111 -3.86 3.39 4.43
N PRO A 112 -3.46 4.66 4.22
CA PRO A 112 -2.66 5.03 3.04
C PRO A 112 -1.38 4.21 2.88
N ALA A 113 -0.80 3.75 3.98
CA ALA A 113 0.43 2.96 3.96
C ALA A 113 0.25 1.56 3.34
N GLU A 114 -0.97 1.03 3.35
CA GLU A 114 -1.26 -0.35 2.90
C GLU A 114 -1.95 -0.41 1.54
N VAL A 115 -2.13 0.71 0.85
CA VAL A 115 -2.86 0.76 -0.43
C VAL A 115 -2.21 -0.15 -1.47
N ASP A 116 -3.04 -0.94 -2.13
CA ASP A 116 -2.67 -1.77 -3.27
C ASP A 116 -3.90 -1.95 -4.16
N LEU A 117 -3.96 -1.16 -5.22
CA LEU A 117 -5.10 -1.17 -6.13
C LEU A 117 -5.24 -2.50 -6.89
N ASP A 118 -4.12 -3.19 -7.13
CA ASP A 118 -4.14 -4.48 -7.82
C ASP A 118 -4.86 -5.56 -7.02
N THR A 119 -4.80 -5.47 -5.68
CA THR A 119 -5.48 -6.41 -4.79
C THR A 119 -6.76 -5.84 -4.18
N GLY A 120 -7.23 -4.69 -4.66
CA GLY A 120 -8.46 -4.08 -4.19
C GLY A 120 -8.36 -3.38 -2.84
N LYS A 121 -7.17 -3.02 -2.41
CA LYS A 121 -6.95 -2.28 -1.16
C LYS A 121 -6.98 -0.78 -1.44
N ILE A 122 -8.03 -0.12 -0.98
CA ILE A 122 -8.24 1.32 -1.21
C ILE A 122 -8.02 2.12 0.07
N SER A 123 -7.47 3.31 -0.08
CA SER A 123 -7.14 4.17 1.05
C SER A 123 -8.38 4.81 1.68
N VAL A 124 -8.44 4.79 3.01
CA VAL A 124 -9.42 5.55 3.77
C VAL A 124 -9.32 7.06 3.50
N ALA A 125 -8.16 7.54 3.06
CA ALA A 125 -7.93 8.94 2.73
C ALA A 125 -8.31 9.29 1.29
N SER A 126 -8.56 8.28 0.42
CA SER A 126 -9.00 8.53 -0.96
C SER A 126 -10.43 9.10 -0.99
N PRO A 127 -10.81 9.79 -2.07
CA PRO A 127 -12.18 10.31 -2.19
C PRO A 127 -13.27 9.25 -2.02
N VAL A 128 -13.10 8.07 -2.65
CA VAL A 128 -14.05 6.96 -2.52
C VAL A 128 -13.99 6.36 -1.11
N GLY A 129 -12.79 6.17 -0.56
CA GLY A 129 -12.61 5.62 0.79
C GLY A 129 -13.27 6.48 1.87
N ARG A 130 -13.17 7.80 1.76
CA ARG A 130 -13.82 8.72 2.69
C ARG A 130 -15.35 8.60 2.66
N LEU A 131 -15.91 8.40 1.46
CA LEU A 131 -17.34 8.23 1.30
C LEU A 131 -17.84 6.90 1.87
N LEU A 132 -17.03 5.86 1.75
CA LEU A 132 -17.40 4.52 2.19
C LEU A 132 -17.24 4.32 3.69
N LEU A 133 -16.36 5.07 4.34
CA LEU A 133 -16.13 4.97 5.77
C LEU A 133 -17.44 5.16 6.56
N GLY A 134 -17.79 4.19 7.39
CA GLY A 134 -19.01 4.22 8.21
C GLY A 134 -20.28 3.78 7.49
N LYS A 135 -20.18 3.38 6.24
CA LYS A 135 -21.37 2.92 5.47
C LYS A 135 -21.72 1.49 5.83
N ARG A 136 -22.98 1.13 5.61
CA ARG A 136 -23.56 -0.17 5.91
C ARG A 136 -24.01 -0.85 4.63
N GLU A 137 -24.31 -2.14 4.71
CA GLU A 137 -24.92 -2.85 3.59
C GLU A 137 -26.20 -2.14 3.11
N GLY A 138 -26.31 -2.00 1.81
CA GLY A 138 -27.43 -1.33 1.17
C GLY A 138 -27.23 0.16 0.96
N ASP A 139 -26.26 0.78 1.61
CA ASP A 139 -25.98 2.20 1.43
C ASP A 139 -25.42 2.47 0.04
N GLN A 140 -25.78 3.64 -0.50
CA GLN A 140 -25.27 4.13 -1.77
C GLN A 140 -24.44 5.37 -1.53
N VAL A 141 -23.36 5.52 -2.29
CA VAL A 141 -22.52 6.71 -2.28
C VAL A 141 -22.36 7.22 -3.71
N LYS A 142 -22.21 8.53 -3.83
CA LYS A 142 -21.92 9.18 -5.11
C LYS A 142 -20.54 9.80 -5.02
N ALA A 143 -19.64 9.33 -5.86
CA ALA A 143 -18.29 9.88 -5.97
C ALA A 143 -18.23 10.82 -7.17
N GLU A 144 -17.67 12.00 -6.98
CA GLU A 144 -17.49 12.98 -8.03
C GLU A 144 -16.01 13.07 -8.40
N PHE A 145 -15.73 12.94 -9.68
CA PHE A 145 -14.39 13.03 -10.27
C PHE A 145 -14.37 14.12 -11.32
N PRO A 146 -13.19 14.64 -11.70
CA PRO A 146 -13.10 15.66 -12.77
C PRO A 146 -13.71 15.22 -14.10
N TRP A 147 -13.73 13.91 -14.37
CA TRP A 147 -14.27 13.34 -15.61
C TRP A 147 -15.74 12.92 -15.51
N GLY A 148 -16.38 13.06 -14.35
CA GLY A 148 -17.77 12.69 -14.16
C GLY A 148 -18.04 12.13 -12.77
N SER A 149 -19.23 11.60 -12.56
CA SER A 149 -19.63 11.00 -11.29
C SER A 149 -19.98 9.53 -11.44
N SER A 150 -19.77 8.76 -10.37
CA SER A 150 -20.15 7.36 -10.29
C SER A 150 -20.91 7.10 -9.02
N ARG A 151 -21.88 6.17 -9.08
CA ARG A 151 -22.64 5.74 -7.91
C ARG A 151 -22.29 4.31 -7.58
N PHE A 152 -22.12 4.06 -6.29
CA PHE A 152 -21.76 2.75 -5.77
C PHE A 152 -22.76 2.32 -4.70
N ARG A 153 -23.01 1.03 -4.61
CA ARG A 153 -23.82 0.43 -3.57
C ARG A 153 -22.97 -0.59 -2.80
N VAL A 154 -23.04 -0.51 -1.47
CA VAL A 154 -22.44 -1.52 -0.60
C VAL A 154 -23.36 -2.74 -0.58
N MET A 155 -22.89 -3.85 -1.17
CA MET A 155 -23.71 -5.06 -1.31
C MET A 155 -23.57 -5.99 -0.10
N ALA A 156 -22.35 -6.11 0.43
CA ALA A 156 -22.06 -6.99 1.56
C ALA A 156 -20.79 -6.50 2.25
N ILE A 157 -20.68 -6.73 3.57
CA ILE A 157 -19.50 -6.39 4.36
C ILE A 157 -18.94 -7.66 4.98
N ASN A 158 -17.64 -7.91 4.79
CA ASN A 158 -16.89 -9.03 5.42
C ASN A 158 -17.52 -10.41 5.20
N ARG A 159 -17.89 -10.70 3.98
CA ARG A 159 -18.41 -12.03 3.61
C ARG A 159 -17.47 -12.74 2.63
#